data_b3cfc52d699bd8bc1e2a6e172575671a
#
_entry.id   b3cfc52d699bd8bc1e2a6e172575671a
#
_cell.length_a   1.000
_cell.length_b   1.000
_cell.length_c   1.000
_cell.angle_alpha   90.00
_cell.angle_beta   90.00
_cell.angle_gamma   90.00
#
_symmetry.space_group_name_H-M   'P 1'
#
loop_
_entity.id
_entity.type
_entity.pdbx_description
1 polymer ?
#
loop_
_entity_poly.entity_id
_entity_poly.type
_entity_poly.pdbx_seq_one_letter_code
_entity_poly.pdbx_strand_id
1 'polypeptide(L)'
;MKIAVGNSRIDKKWKNQDISWADLCARCGSTIRTTETVEEYRKLKKGQQDGIKDVGGFVGGHLREGRRKNGMVLCRSLLTLDMDYGTPDIWDEITLFHDFKCCVYSTHKHTPEHP
;
A
#
# COMPACT_ATOMS: atom_id res chain seq x y z
N MET A 1 13.71 -8.91 -3.35
CA MET A 1 12.26 -9.25 -3.54
C MET A 1 11.77 -8.60 -4.81
N LYS A 2 10.86 -9.26 -5.48
CA LYS A 2 10.27 -8.75 -6.73
C LYS A 2 9.00 -7.96 -6.43
N ILE A 3 8.93 -6.72 -6.93
CA ILE A 3 7.75 -5.86 -6.83
C ILE A 3 7.47 -5.20 -8.19
N ALA A 4 6.28 -4.71 -8.38
CA ALA A 4 5.95 -3.81 -9.49
C ALA A 4 5.42 -2.49 -8.93
N VAL A 5 5.89 -1.36 -9.44
CA VAL A 5 5.56 -0.02 -8.95
C VAL A 5 4.81 0.76 -10.02
N GLY A 6 3.74 1.43 -9.63
CA GLY A 6 2.97 2.34 -10.47
C GLY A 6 2.79 3.71 -9.80
N ASN A 7 2.60 4.75 -10.59
CA ASN A 7 2.37 6.11 -10.09
C ASN A 7 0.89 6.39 -9.82
N SER A 8 0.00 5.54 -10.33
CA SER A 8 -1.44 5.62 -10.12
C SER A 8 -2.06 4.22 -10.22
N ARG A 9 -3.19 4.02 -9.54
CA ARG A 9 -3.99 2.78 -9.66
C ARG A 9 -4.46 2.48 -11.08
N ILE A 10 -4.59 3.50 -11.92
CA ILE A 10 -5.03 3.39 -13.32
C ILE A 10 -3.89 3.28 -14.32
N ASP A 11 -2.64 3.28 -13.87
CA ASP A 11 -1.48 3.14 -14.76
C ASP A 11 -1.58 1.86 -15.59
N LYS A 12 -1.34 2.02 -16.88
CA LYS A 12 -1.35 0.90 -17.83
C LYS A 12 -0.01 0.18 -17.91
N LYS A 13 1.05 0.78 -17.33
CA LYS A 13 2.42 0.27 -17.40
C LYS A 13 3.15 0.46 -16.08
N TRP A 14 3.09 -0.58 -15.26
CA TRP A 14 3.81 -0.68 -14.00
C TRP A 14 5.24 -1.16 -14.25
N LYS A 15 6.19 -0.68 -13.46
CA LYS A 15 7.62 -1.04 -13.57
C LYS A 15 7.95 -2.17 -12.61
N ASN A 16 8.41 -3.31 -13.16
CA ASN A 16 8.99 -4.39 -12.38
C ASN A 16 10.34 -3.96 -11.80
N GLN A 17 10.58 -4.25 -10.53
CA GLN A 17 11.79 -3.91 -9.80
C GLN A 17 12.18 -5.06 -8.86
N ASP A 18 13.48 -5.21 -8.63
CA ASP A 18 14.01 -5.97 -7.51
C ASP A 18 14.40 -4.99 -6.40
N ILE A 19 13.96 -5.26 -5.18
CA ILE A 19 14.11 -4.37 -4.01
C ILE A 19 14.56 -5.18 -2.79
N SER A 20 15.36 -4.59 -1.91
CA SER A 20 15.68 -5.17 -0.62
C SER A 20 14.51 -5.02 0.37
N TRP A 21 14.51 -5.81 1.44
CA TRP A 21 13.53 -5.64 2.53
C TRP A 21 13.68 -4.27 3.20
N ALA A 22 14.91 -3.82 3.42
CA ALA A 22 15.18 -2.52 4.02
C ALA A 22 14.62 -1.36 3.18
N ASP A 23 14.80 -1.41 1.85
CA ASP A 23 14.27 -0.37 0.96
C ASP A 23 12.73 -0.39 0.91
N LEU A 24 12.11 -1.58 0.98
CA LEU A 24 10.66 -1.68 1.07
C LEU A 24 10.15 -1.05 2.37
N CYS A 25 10.78 -1.36 3.51
CA CYS A 25 10.43 -0.76 4.79
C CYS A 25 10.63 0.76 4.77
N ALA A 26 11.73 1.25 4.21
CA ALA A 26 11.96 2.68 4.05
C ALA A 26 10.88 3.35 3.19
N ARG A 27 10.48 2.71 2.08
CA ARG A 27 9.37 3.17 1.25
C ARG A 27 8.05 3.25 2.02
N CYS A 28 7.70 2.21 2.78
CA CYS A 28 6.48 2.19 3.60
C CYS A 28 6.52 3.20 4.74
N GLY A 29 7.70 3.50 5.29
CA GLY A 29 7.91 4.51 6.32
C GLY A 29 7.91 5.94 5.80
N SER A 30 7.98 6.16 4.49
CA SER A 30 7.95 7.49 3.88
C SER A 30 6.53 8.04 3.84
N THR A 31 6.25 9.05 4.65
CA THR A 31 4.93 9.68 4.69
C THR A 31 4.70 10.54 3.44
N ILE A 32 3.61 10.26 2.73
CA ILE A 32 3.11 11.11 1.65
C ILE A 32 1.97 11.94 2.21
N ARG A 33 2.14 13.27 2.22
CA ARG A 33 1.11 14.19 2.71
C ARG A 33 0.42 14.87 1.55
N THR A 34 -0.89 15.05 1.68
CA THR A 34 -1.72 15.87 0.79
C THR A 34 -2.01 17.21 1.45
N THR A 35 -2.55 18.15 0.71
CA THR A 35 -2.77 19.54 1.18
C THR A 35 -4.05 19.72 1.98
N GLU A 36 -4.99 18.80 1.83
CA GLU A 36 -6.30 18.83 2.47
C GLU A 36 -6.20 18.45 3.95
N THR A 37 -6.99 19.09 4.79
CA THR A 37 -7.25 18.61 6.14
C THR A 37 -8.14 17.37 6.11
N VAL A 38 -8.17 16.60 7.21
CA VAL A 38 -9.04 15.42 7.34
C VAL A 38 -10.51 15.80 7.17
N GLU A 39 -10.91 16.96 7.70
CA GLU A 39 -12.29 17.45 7.60
C GLU A 39 -12.66 17.84 6.17
N GLU A 40 -11.78 18.53 5.47
CA GLU A 40 -11.97 18.87 4.05
C GLU A 40 -12.08 17.61 3.21
N TYR A 41 -11.15 16.65 3.39
CA TYR A 41 -11.17 15.38 2.68
C TYR A 41 -12.49 14.60 2.90
N ARG A 42 -13.01 14.56 4.14
CA ARG A 42 -14.26 13.86 4.46
C ARG A 42 -15.50 14.47 3.77
N LYS A 43 -15.48 15.76 3.46
CA LYS A 43 -16.56 16.46 2.76
C LYS A 43 -16.57 16.24 1.25
N LEU A 44 -15.47 15.74 0.69
CA LEU A 44 -15.35 15.50 -0.74
C LEU A 44 -16.20 14.32 -1.22
N LYS A 45 -16.63 14.39 -2.48
CA LYS A 45 -17.26 13.24 -3.14
C LYS A 45 -16.27 12.08 -3.30
N LYS A 46 -16.78 10.86 -3.31
CA LYS A 46 -15.98 9.63 -3.40
C LYS A 46 -14.92 9.67 -4.51
N GLY A 47 -15.28 10.13 -5.72
CA GLY A 47 -14.32 10.20 -6.83
C GLY A 47 -13.19 11.18 -6.60
N GLN A 48 -13.43 12.30 -5.91
CA GLN A 48 -12.41 13.28 -5.53
C GLN A 48 -11.48 12.70 -4.46
N GLN A 49 -12.05 12.05 -3.44
CA GLN A 49 -11.27 11.33 -2.42
C GLN A 49 -10.36 10.27 -3.03
N ASP A 50 -10.90 9.50 -4.00
CA ASP A 50 -10.14 8.45 -4.69
C ASP A 50 -8.99 9.02 -5.53
N GLY A 51 -9.16 10.21 -6.11
CA GLY A 51 -8.09 10.91 -6.83
C GLY A 51 -6.97 11.38 -5.90
N ILE A 52 -7.32 11.97 -4.76
CA ILE A 52 -6.35 12.49 -3.78
C ILE A 52 -5.49 11.38 -3.19
N LYS A 53 -6.09 10.26 -2.80
CA LYS A 53 -5.35 9.13 -2.21
C LYS A 53 -4.57 8.29 -3.23
N ASP A 54 -4.75 8.54 -4.55
CA ASP A 54 -4.06 7.80 -5.60
C ASP A 54 -2.67 8.40 -5.86
N VAL A 55 -1.76 8.17 -4.94
CA VAL A 55 -0.35 8.58 -5.00
C VAL A 55 0.55 7.48 -5.55
N GLY A 56 -0.02 6.52 -6.26
CA GLY A 56 0.67 5.33 -6.72
C GLY A 56 0.75 4.23 -5.67
N GLY A 57 1.59 3.23 -5.94
CA GLY A 57 1.73 2.10 -5.04
C GLY A 57 2.63 1.01 -5.58
N PHE A 58 2.59 -0.15 -4.94
CA PHE A 58 3.31 -1.32 -5.40
C PHE A 58 2.44 -2.58 -5.35
N VAL A 59 2.84 -3.57 -6.11
CA VAL A 59 2.32 -4.95 -6.08
C VAL A 59 3.45 -5.84 -5.61
N GLY A 60 3.18 -6.78 -4.72
CA GLY A 60 4.17 -7.70 -4.12
C GLY A 60 4.67 -8.79 -5.06
N GLY A 61 4.93 -8.46 -6.32
CA GLY A 61 5.43 -9.37 -7.35
C GLY A 61 5.66 -8.67 -8.68
N HIS A 62 6.16 -9.41 -9.67
CA HIS A 62 6.32 -8.90 -11.04
C HIS A 62 5.04 -9.08 -11.86
N LEU A 63 4.82 -8.18 -12.78
CA LEU A 63 3.70 -8.17 -13.71
C LEU A 63 4.17 -8.39 -15.15
N ARG A 64 3.44 -9.22 -15.89
CA ARG A 64 3.65 -9.39 -17.33
C ARG A 64 3.29 -8.10 -18.06
N GLU A 65 4.21 -7.60 -18.89
CA GLU A 65 4.03 -6.35 -19.65
C GLU A 65 3.67 -5.13 -18.80
N GLY A 66 3.97 -5.17 -17.49
CA GLY A 66 3.59 -4.12 -16.56
C GLY A 66 2.07 -3.96 -16.35
N ARG A 67 1.27 -4.97 -16.65
CA ARG A 67 -0.20 -4.91 -16.58
C ARG A 67 -0.71 -5.39 -15.22
N ARG A 68 -1.27 -4.47 -14.43
CA ARG A 68 -1.93 -4.80 -13.16
C ARG A 68 -3.38 -5.26 -13.40
N LYS A 69 -3.54 -6.51 -13.79
CA LYS A 69 -4.85 -7.17 -13.93
C LYS A 69 -4.74 -8.68 -13.72
N ASN A 70 -5.87 -9.34 -13.55
CA ASN A 70 -5.93 -10.79 -13.42
C ASN A 70 -5.20 -11.50 -14.57
N GLY A 71 -4.48 -12.58 -14.26
CA GLY A 71 -3.70 -13.35 -15.21
C GLY A 71 -2.36 -12.75 -15.64
N MET A 72 -2.03 -11.54 -15.17
CA MET A 72 -0.78 -10.86 -15.54
C MET A 72 0.28 -10.89 -14.43
N VAL A 73 0.02 -11.54 -13.31
CA VAL A 73 1.00 -11.72 -12.23
C VAL A 73 1.94 -12.86 -12.60
N LEU A 74 3.24 -12.56 -12.68
CA LEU A 74 4.29 -13.52 -12.99
C LEU A 74 4.78 -14.27 -11.77
N CYS A 75 4.88 -13.59 -10.65
CA CYS A 75 5.34 -14.15 -9.37
C CYS A 75 4.86 -13.29 -8.21
N ARG A 76 4.90 -13.83 -7.00
CA ARG A 76 4.69 -13.11 -5.75
C ARG A 76 5.91 -13.28 -4.85
N SER A 77 6.39 -12.19 -4.28
CA SER A 77 7.46 -12.13 -3.26
C SER A 77 6.95 -11.69 -1.91
N LEU A 78 5.76 -11.10 -1.85
CA LEU A 78 5.13 -10.55 -0.66
C LEU A 78 3.66 -10.96 -0.60
N LEU A 79 3.18 -11.25 0.59
CA LEU A 79 1.77 -11.21 0.92
C LEU A 79 1.43 -9.80 1.40
N THR A 80 0.44 -9.18 0.76
CA THR A 80 -0.08 -7.88 1.15
C THR A 80 -1.50 -8.07 1.66
N LEU A 81 -1.75 -7.62 2.89
CA LEU A 81 -3.07 -7.66 3.52
C LEU A 81 -3.55 -6.23 3.72
N ASP A 82 -4.83 -6.00 3.46
CA ASP A 82 -5.53 -4.75 3.75
C ASP A 82 -6.47 -5.00 4.93
N MET A 83 -6.35 -4.17 5.96
CA MET A 83 -7.11 -4.31 7.21
C MET A 83 -7.98 -3.09 7.41
N ASP A 84 -9.24 -3.19 6.98
CA ASP A 84 -10.23 -2.11 7.09
C ASP A 84 -10.72 -1.87 8.53
N TYR A 85 -10.53 -2.84 9.42
CA TYR A 85 -11.01 -2.81 10.80
C TYR A 85 -9.91 -3.22 11.79
N GLY A 86 -8.69 -2.71 11.58
CA GLY A 86 -7.58 -2.95 12.48
C GLY A 86 -7.83 -2.36 13.86
N THR A 87 -7.33 -3.04 14.90
CA THR A 87 -7.31 -2.53 16.28
C THR A 87 -5.92 -1.95 16.59
N PRO A 88 -5.77 -1.10 17.62
CA PRO A 88 -4.46 -0.63 18.04
C PRO A 88 -3.46 -1.76 18.37
N ASP A 89 -3.98 -2.92 18.78
CA ASP A 89 -3.18 -4.08 19.19
C ASP A 89 -2.77 -5.00 18.03
N ILE A 90 -3.18 -4.68 16.80
CA ILE A 90 -2.94 -5.56 15.63
C ILE A 90 -1.46 -5.88 15.41
N TRP A 91 -0.56 -4.95 15.74
CA TRP A 91 0.88 -5.19 15.64
C TRP A 91 1.32 -6.28 16.61
N ASP A 92 0.89 -6.19 17.85
CA ASP A 92 1.24 -7.17 18.90
C ASP A 92 0.62 -8.54 18.59
N GLU A 93 -0.61 -8.57 18.11
CA GLU A 93 -1.28 -9.80 17.67
C GLU A 93 -0.52 -10.49 16.54
N ILE A 94 -0.10 -9.76 15.51
CA ILE A 94 0.65 -10.31 14.38
C ILE A 94 2.03 -10.79 14.83
N THR A 95 2.76 -10.03 15.62
CA THR A 95 4.14 -10.34 16.02
C THR A 95 4.22 -11.42 17.08
N LEU A 96 3.21 -11.54 17.94
CA LEU A 96 3.15 -12.56 18.99
C LEU A 96 3.00 -13.99 18.42
N PHE A 97 2.25 -14.15 17.35
CA PHE A 97 1.92 -15.47 16.80
C PHE A 97 2.75 -15.89 15.59
N HIS A 98 3.55 -14.99 15.02
CA HIS A 98 4.23 -15.25 13.77
C HIS A 98 5.68 -14.78 13.78
N ASP A 99 6.59 -15.70 13.44
CA ASP A 99 8.03 -15.44 13.30
C ASP A 99 8.43 -15.19 11.84
N PHE A 100 7.74 -14.24 11.18
CA PHE A 100 8.09 -13.79 9.84
C PHE A 100 8.33 -12.28 9.80
N LYS A 101 9.11 -11.84 8.82
CA LYS A 101 9.33 -10.41 8.60
C LYS A 101 8.04 -9.76 8.13
N CYS A 102 7.54 -8.77 8.84
CA CYS A 102 6.39 -7.98 8.46
C CYS A 102 6.67 -6.48 8.57
N CYS A 103 5.92 -5.71 7.83
CA CYS A 103 5.92 -4.26 7.85
C CYS A 103 4.47 -3.79 7.80
N VAL A 104 4.06 -2.97 8.75
CA VAL A 104 2.73 -2.37 8.82
C VAL A 104 2.85 -0.87 8.59
N TYR A 105 1.96 -0.31 7.81
CA TYR A 105 1.90 1.12 7.57
C TYR A 105 0.45 1.59 7.45
N SER A 106 0.21 2.84 7.83
CA SER A 106 -1.11 3.45 7.78
C SER A 106 -1.50 3.86 6.36
N THR A 107 -2.79 3.79 6.06
CA THR A 107 -3.35 4.29 4.81
C THR A 107 -3.82 5.74 4.93
N HIS A 108 -4.28 6.34 3.85
CA HIS A 108 -4.64 7.77 3.80
C HIS A 108 -5.75 8.18 4.79
N LYS A 109 -6.65 7.26 5.14
CA LYS A 109 -7.77 7.54 6.06
C LYS A 109 -7.49 7.22 7.52
N HIS A 110 -6.31 6.73 7.82
CA HIS A 110 -5.94 6.38 9.18
C HIS A 110 -6.00 7.59 10.12
N THR A 111 -6.63 7.40 11.27
CA THR A 111 -6.56 8.30 12.43
C THR A 111 -6.35 7.47 13.69
N PRO A 112 -5.88 8.07 14.81
CA PRO A 112 -5.72 7.32 16.06
C PRO A 112 -7.00 6.63 16.55
N GLU A 113 -8.16 7.21 16.26
CA GLU A 113 -9.47 6.68 16.65
C GLU A 113 -10.00 5.63 15.66
N HIS A 114 -9.47 5.62 14.44
CA HIS A 114 -9.84 4.72 13.35
C HIS A 114 -8.56 4.30 12.59
N PRO A 115 -7.77 3.41 13.20
CA PRO A 115 -6.52 2.91 12.60
C PRO A 115 -6.73 2.07 11.35
#